data_3bc0f1b47ca4a8d14ab51cefe9c2502c
#
_entry.id   3bc0f1b47ca4a8d14ab51cefe9c2502c
#
_cell.length_a   1.000
_cell.length_b   1.000
_cell.length_c   1.000
_cell.angle_alpha   90.00
_cell.angle_beta   90.00
_cell.angle_gamma   90.00
#
_symmetry.space_group_name_H-M   'P 1'
#
loop_
_entity.id
_entity.type
_entity.pdbx_description
1 polymer ?
#
loop_
_entity_poly.entity_id
_entity_poly.type
_entity_poly.pdbx_seq_one_letter_code
_entity_poly.pdbx_strand_id
1 'polypeptide(L)'
;MWTRRLLISLALLAALGGYAVFLAQQFGDKLSIELTEQELQTRLAARFPIQNCALVIVCLDITSPQLKLVEDSDRIALSADLAATVLQRRYVGVLAFSGKVRYVAQEGEFFLDDIEIHRFELEGVPTQYTEMLRSRGPAALRAVLSTRPIYTLKADNTQQRLARLTVRDVRVVNGKLRVSFVSPTQ
;
A
#
# COMPACT_ATOMS: atom_id res chain seq x y z
N MET A 1 -26.53 -45.74 -36.64
CA MET A 1 -25.24 -45.01 -36.77
C MET A 1 -25.29 -43.56 -36.33
N TRP A 2 -26.40 -42.91 -36.26
CA TRP A 2 -26.55 -41.49 -35.91
C TRP A 2 -26.44 -41.22 -34.42
N THR A 3 -26.96 -42.07 -33.58
CA THR A 3 -26.91 -41.95 -32.11
C THR A 3 -25.49 -42.01 -31.54
N ARG A 4 -24.59 -42.78 -32.15
CA ARG A 4 -23.19 -42.91 -31.72
C ARG A 4 -22.37 -41.65 -32.00
N ARG A 5 -22.68 -40.92 -33.09
CA ARG A 5 -22.05 -39.63 -33.42
C ARG A 5 -22.52 -38.51 -32.49
N LEU A 6 -23.80 -38.52 -32.10
CA LEU A 6 -24.35 -37.58 -31.11
C LEU A 6 -23.72 -37.74 -29.71
N LEU A 7 -23.52 -38.99 -29.27
CA LEU A 7 -22.87 -39.27 -27.97
C LEU A 7 -21.40 -38.85 -27.96
N ILE A 8 -20.67 -39.01 -29.05
CA ILE A 8 -19.27 -38.60 -29.19
C ILE A 8 -19.17 -37.07 -29.18
N SER A 9 -20.04 -36.36 -29.86
CA SER A 9 -20.04 -34.88 -29.86
C SER A 9 -20.39 -34.30 -28.47
N LEU A 10 -21.32 -34.94 -27.74
CA LEU A 10 -21.68 -34.50 -26.37
C LEU A 10 -20.53 -34.74 -25.38
N ALA A 11 -19.83 -35.88 -25.51
CA ALA A 11 -18.65 -36.18 -24.68
C ALA A 11 -17.48 -35.22 -24.95
N LEU A 12 -17.25 -34.83 -26.21
CA LEU A 12 -16.25 -33.83 -26.59
C LEU A 12 -16.56 -32.43 -26.05
N LEU A 13 -17.82 -32.00 -26.09
CA LEU A 13 -18.28 -30.73 -25.53
C LEU A 13 -18.13 -30.71 -23.99
N ALA A 14 -18.45 -31.80 -23.31
CA ALA A 14 -18.28 -31.95 -21.87
C ALA A 14 -16.79 -31.94 -21.48
N ALA A 15 -15.92 -32.57 -22.26
CA ALA A 15 -14.47 -32.59 -22.03
C ALA A 15 -13.84 -31.19 -22.27
N LEU A 16 -14.28 -30.47 -23.31
CA LEU A 16 -13.84 -29.09 -23.57
C LEU A 16 -14.31 -28.13 -22.49
N GLY A 17 -15.58 -28.26 -22.04
CA GLY A 17 -16.12 -27.48 -20.94
C GLY A 17 -15.37 -27.74 -19.62
N GLY A 18 -15.12 -29.01 -19.29
CA GLY A 18 -14.34 -29.40 -18.11
C GLY A 18 -12.89 -28.91 -18.15
N TYR A 19 -12.25 -28.98 -19.33
CA TYR A 19 -10.90 -28.46 -19.52
C TYR A 19 -10.82 -26.93 -19.40
N ALA A 20 -11.82 -26.22 -19.93
CA ALA A 20 -11.91 -24.77 -19.80
C ALA A 20 -12.11 -24.31 -18.33
N VAL A 21 -12.96 -25.03 -17.58
CA VAL A 21 -13.15 -24.80 -16.13
C VAL A 21 -11.86 -25.12 -15.34
N PHE A 22 -11.19 -26.22 -15.68
CA PHE A 22 -9.91 -26.58 -15.06
C PHE A 22 -8.81 -25.55 -15.33
N LEU A 23 -8.71 -25.02 -16.56
CA LEU A 23 -7.79 -23.94 -16.90
C LEU A 23 -8.17 -22.65 -16.17
N ALA A 24 -9.44 -22.31 -16.08
CA ALA A 24 -9.91 -21.11 -15.37
C ALA A 24 -9.56 -21.19 -13.87
N GLN A 25 -9.67 -22.37 -13.24
CA GLN A 25 -9.25 -22.59 -11.85
C GLN A 25 -7.73 -22.52 -11.68
N GLN A 26 -6.94 -23.01 -12.63
CA GLN A 26 -5.47 -22.95 -12.57
C GLN A 26 -4.93 -21.54 -12.84
N PHE A 27 -5.59 -20.73 -13.66
CA PHE A 27 -5.17 -19.37 -13.98
C PHE A 27 -5.80 -18.30 -13.07
N GLY A 28 -6.91 -18.61 -12.40
CA GLY A 28 -7.62 -17.69 -11.50
C GLY A 28 -6.82 -17.25 -10.28
N ASP A 29 -5.92 -18.09 -9.78
CA ASP A 29 -5.10 -17.80 -8.59
C ASP A 29 -3.71 -17.23 -8.90
N LYS A 30 -3.35 -16.99 -10.17
CA LYS A 30 -1.98 -16.66 -10.58
C LYS A 30 -1.73 -15.21 -10.98
N LEU A 31 -2.72 -14.35 -10.96
CA LEU A 31 -2.50 -12.92 -11.18
C LEU A 31 -2.16 -12.25 -9.84
N SER A 32 -0.93 -12.39 -9.40
CA SER A 32 -0.39 -11.65 -8.27
C SER A 32 0.90 -10.94 -8.68
N ILE A 33 1.07 -9.72 -8.20
CA ILE A 33 2.34 -9.00 -8.26
C ILE A 33 2.97 -9.09 -6.87
N GLU A 34 4.23 -9.48 -6.82
CA GLU A 34 5.02 -9.47 -5.61
C GLU A 34 6.02 -8.32 -5.67
N LEU A 35 6.05 -7.52 -4.63
CA LEU A 35 6.99 -6.42 -4.45
C LEU A 35 7.87 -6.72 -3.24
N THR A 36 9.17 -6.69 -3.44
CA THR A 36 10.14 -6.87 -2.36
C THR A 36 10.22 -5.62 -1.49
N GLU A 37 10.64 -5.77 -0.24
CA GLU A 37 10.90 -4.65 0.68
C GLU A 37 11.87 -3.64 0.05
N GLN A 38 12.93 -4.12 -0.63
CA GLN A 38 13.92 -3.25 -1.28
C GLN A 38 13.33 -2.44 -2.44
N GLU A 39 12.46 -3.02 -3.27
CA GLU A 39 11.77 -2.29 -4.34
C GLU A 39 10.84 -1.23 -3.80
N LEU A 40 10.07 -1.56 -2.74
CA LEU A 40 9.20 -0.63 -2.06
C LEU A 40 10.00 0.50 -1.39
N GLN A 41 11.12 0.16 -0.72
CA GLN A 41 12.03 1.12 -0.11
C GLN A 41 12.60 2.10 -1.14
N THR A 42 13.06 1.61 -2.29
CA THR A 42 13.60 2.45 -3.36
C THR A 42 12.55 3.42 -3.90
N ARG A 43 11.33 2.94 -4.12
CA ARG A 43 10.22 3.77 -4.61
C ARG A 43 9.76 4.79 -3.58
N LEU A 44 9.76 4.41 -2.30
CA LEU A 44 9.44 5.29 -1.19
C LEU A 44 10.48 6.41 -1.10
N ALA A 45 11.77 6.06 -1.06
CA ALA A 45 12.87 7.02 -0.96
C ALA A 45 12.85 8.08 -2.07
N ALA A 46 12.44 7.72 -3.29
CA ALA A 46 12.33 8.64 -4.42
C ALA A 46 11.24 9.74 -4.24
N ARG A 47 10.36 9.60 -3.25
CA ARG A 47 9.31 10.60 -2.92
C ARG A 47 9.68 11.53 -1.78
N PHE A 48 10.81 11.31 -1.16
CA PHE A 48 11.34 12.12 -0.06
C PHE A 48 12.49 13.01 -0.55
N PRO A 49 12.73 14.16 0.09
CA PRO A 49 12.07 14.68 1.29
C PRO A 49 10.62 15.15 1.05
N ILE A 50 9.75 14.95 2.04
CA ILE A 50 8.41 15.52 2.05
C ILE A 50 8.43 16.77 2.91
N GLN A 51 8.12 17.91 2.30
CA GLN A 51 7.97 19.16 3.01
C GLN A 51 6.51 19.60 3.00
N ASN A 52 6.02 19.95 4.17
CA ASN A 52 4.67 20.47 4.32
C ASN A 52 4.67 21.64 5.30
N CYS A 53 4.36 22.82 4.81
CA CYS A 53 4.20 24.01 5.64
C CYS A 53 2.71 24.26 5.86
N ALA A 54 2.27 24.14 7.11
CA ALA A 54 0.94 24.54 7.53
C ALA A 54 1.06 25.93 8.15
N LEU A 55 0.40 26.89 7.54
CA LEU A 55 0.57 28.32 7.87
C LEU A 55 2.03 28.77 7.62
N VAL A 56 2.27 30.04 7.41
CA VAL A 56 3.60 30.59 7.08
C VAL A 56 4.68 30.33 8.15
N ILE A 57 4.30 29.84 9.32
CA ILE A 57 5.14 29.77 10.53
C ILE A 57 5.51 28.35 10.97
N VAL A 58 4.90 27.31 10.39
CA VAL A 58 5.19 25.91 10.77
C VAL A 58 5.44 25.07 9.54
N CYS A 59 6.67 24.62 9.38
CA CYS A 59 7.06 23.67 8.32
C CYS A 59 7.49 22.35 8.93
N LEU A 60 7.04 21.27 8.31
CA LEU A 60 7.39 19.89 8.65
C LEU A 60 8.20 19.29 7.51
N ASP A 61 9.38 18.80 7.79
CA ASP A 61 10.24 18.09 6.87
C ASP A 61 10.34 16.62 7.33
N ILE A 62 10.03 15.68 6.45
CA ILE A 62 10.17 14.24 6.69
C ILE A 62 11.23 13.73 5.72
N THR A 63 12.26 13.07 6.26
CA THR A 63 13.43 12.58 5.50
C THR A 63 13.78 11.16 5.89
N SER A 64 14.69 10.54 5.14
CA SER A 64 15.26 9.22 5.46
C SER A 64 14.21 8.12 5.74
N PRO A 65 13.21 7.92 4.87
CA PRO A 65 12.17 6.93 5.13
C PRO A 65 12.77 5.52 5.14
N GLN A 66 12.36 4.71 6.12
CA GLN A 66 12.66 3.29 6.21
C GLN A 66 11.35 2.51 6.22
N LEU A 67 11.22 1.53 5.34
CA LEU A 67 10.05 0.67 5.24
C LEU A 67 10.41 -0.74 5.72
N LYS A 68 9.50 -1.36 6.47
CA LYS A 68 9.55 -2.77 6.82
C LYS A 68 8.20 -3.43 6.55
N LEU A 69 8.24 -4.60 5.96
CA LEU A 69 7.07 -5.45 5.78
C LEU A 69 6.81 -6.24 7.08
N VAL A 70 5.55 -6.24 7.53
CA VAL A 70 5.14 -7.02 8.71
C VAL A 70 4.62 -8.35 8.20
N GLU A 71 5.35 -9.42 8.50
CA GLU A 71 5.05 -10.77 8.00
C GLU A 71 3.65 -11.24 8.41
N ASP A 72 3.02 -12.05 7.52
CA ASP A 72 1.67 -12.60 7.70
C ASP A 72 0.58 -11.58 8.00
N SER A 73 0.75 -10.35 7.53
CA SER A 73 -0.19 -9.26 7.78
C SER A 73 -0.49 -8.45 6.51
N ASP A 74 -1.47 -7.57 6.62
CA ASP A 74 -1.79 -6.51 5.66
C ASP A 74 -1.11 -5.18 6.00
N ARG A 75 -0.17 -5.17 6.99
CA ARG A 75 0.45 -3.97 7.55
C ARG A 75 1.87 -3.78 7.04
N ILE A 76 2.23 -2.53 6.85
CA ILE A 76 3.62 -2.09 6.66
C ILE A 76 4.01 -1.17 7.82
N ALA A 77 5.27 -1.26 8.22
CA ALA A 77 5.86 -0.36 9.21
C ALA A 77 6.77 0.64 8.50
N LEU A 78 6.70 1.88 8.95
CA LEU A 78 7.46 3.00 8.40
C LEU A 78 8.12 3.76 9.55
N SER A 79 9.38 4.15 9.35
CA SER A 79 10.07 5.10 10.20
C SER A 79 10.75 6.17 9.35
N ALA A 80 10.91 7.37 9.89
CA ALA A 80 11.53 8.48 9.18
C ALA A 80 12.11 9.49 10.19
N ASP A 81 13.09 10.25 9.73
CA ASP A 81 13.54 11.44 10.43
C ASP A 81 12.53 12.56 10.23
N LEU A 82 12.28 13.30 11.29
CA LEU A 82 11.33 14.40 11.35
C LEU A 82 12.03 15.68 11.74
N ALA A 83 11.78 16.76 11.05
CA ALA A 83 12.14 18.08 11.51
C ALA A 83 10.95 19.02 11.42
N ALA A 84 10.67 19.73 12.50
CA ALA A 84 9.64 20.76 12.55
C ALA A 84 10.32 22.14 12.71
N THR A 85 10.02 23.06 11.80
CA THR A 85 10.47 24.44 11.93
C THR A 85 9.28 25.30 12.37
N VAL A 86 9.42 25.91 13.54
CA VAL A 86 8.39 26.79 14.14
C VAL A 86 9.04 28.10 14.52
N LEU A 87 8.55 29.21 13.98
CA LEU A 87 9.08 30.55 14.25
C LEU A 87 10.62 30.62 14.12
N GLN A 88 11.16 30.07 13.01
CA GLN A 88 12.60 30.00 12.68
C GLN A 88 13.43 29.07 13.60
N ARG A 89 12.82 28.37 14.53
CA ARG A 89 13.50 27.34 15.34
C ARG A 89 13.22 25.96 14.74
N ARG A 90 14.27 25.18 14.56
CA ARG A 90 14.21 23.82 14.04
C ARG A 90 14.28 22.82 15.18
N TYR A 91 13.33 21.94 15.24
CA TYR A 91 13.24 20.80 16.16
C TYR A 91 13.38 19.54 15.35
N VAL A 92 14.31 18.67 15.71
CA VAL A 92 14.55 17.39 15.03
C VAL A 92 13.99 16.25 15.86
N GLY A 93 13.68 15.15 15.20
CA GLY A 93 13.12 14.01 15.89
C GLY A 93 12.91 12.82 15.00
N VAL A 94 12.10 11.88 15.47
CA VAL A 94 11.81 10.62 14.79
C VAL A 94 10.33 10.35 14.80
N LEU A 95 9.91 9.70 13.71
CA LEU A 95 8.57 9.22 13.49
C LEU A 95 8.63 7.74 13.18
N ALA A 96 7.83 6.92 13.87
CA ALA A 96 7.62 5.53 13.50
C ALA A 96 6.12 5.19 13.62
N PHE A 97 5.58 4.53 12.63
CA PHE A 97 4.18 4.13 12.58
C PHE A 97 4.02 2.87 11.74
N SER A 98 2.89 2.20 11.89
CA SER A 98 2.45 1.14 10.99
C SER A 98 1.02 1.39 10.54
N GLY A 99 0.64 0.79 9.41
CA GLY A 99 -0.71 0.90 8.90
C GLY A 99 -1.02 -0.23 7.93
N LYS A 100 -2.31 -0.49 7.75
CA LYS A 100 -2.82 -1.44 6.77
C LYS A 100 -2.79 -0.82 5.39
N VAL A 101 -2.40 -1.59 4.40
CA VAL A 101 -2.38 -1.14 3.02
C VAL A 101 -3.78 -1.27 2.42
N ARG A 102 -4.39 -0.14 2.06
CA ARG A 102 -5.67 -0.08 1.35
C ARG A 102 -5.48 0.39 -0.08
N TYR A 103 -6.07 -0.32 -1.01
CA TYR A 103 -6.05 0.02 -2.42
C TYR A 103 -7.37 0.62 -2.89
N VAL A 104 -7.30 1.75 -3.62
CA VAL A 104 -8.45 2.39 -4.26
C VAL A 104 -8.32 2.18 -5.76
N ALA A 105 -9.10 1.24 -6.30
CA ALA A 105 -8.99 0.77 -7.68
C ALA A 105 -9.24 1.88 -8.72
N GLN A 106 -10.22 2.75 -8.48
CA GLN A 106 -10.59 3.84 -9.40
C GLN A 106 -9.46 4.84 -9.63
N GLU A 107 -8.69 5.11 -8.57
CA GLU A 107 -7.58 6.06 -8.59
C GLU A 107 -6.25 5.35 -8.89
N GLY A 108 -6.18 4.04 -8.68
CA GLY A 108 -4.96 3.27 -8.77
C GLY A 108 -3.99 3.59 -7.63
N GLU A 109 -4.50 3.95 -6.47
CA GLU A 109 -3.74 4.49 -5.36
C GLU A 109 -3.78 3.58 -4.14
N PHE A 110 -2.65 3.52 -3.44
CA PHE A 110 -2.50 2.81 -2.17
C PHE A 110 -2.42 3.83 -1.03
N PHE A 111 -3.25 3.64 -0.03
CA PHE A 111 -3.32 4.43 1.19
C PHE A 111 -2.96 3.57 2.40
N LEU A 112 -2.76 4.23 3.53
CA LEU A 112 -2.65 3.58 4.83
C LEU A 112 -3.90 3.84 5.64
N ASP A 113 -4.52 2.77 6.08
CA ASP A 113 -5.61 2.78 7.06
C ASP A 113 -5.14 2.20 8.39
N ASP A 114 -5.95 2.36 9.43
CA ASP A 114 -5.69 1.81 10.76
C ASP A 114 -4.25 2.12 11.24
N ILE A 115 -3.89 3.42 11.15
CA ILE A 115 -2.53 3.88 11.42
C ILE A 115 -2.27 3.89 12.93
N GLU A 116 -1.25 3.16 13.35
CA GLU A 116 -0.72 3.13 14.70
C GLU A 116 0.60 3.89 14.76
N ILE A 117 0.65 4.93 15.58
CA ILE A 117 1.88 5.70 15.82
C ILE A 117 2.64 5.02 16.95
N HIS A 118 3.81 4.48 16.66
CA HIS A 118 4.68 3.81 17.62
C HIS A 118 5.67 4.78 18.28
N ARG A 119 6.13 5.77 17.50
CA ARG A 119 7.07 6.78 17.97
C ARG A 119 6.79 8.11 17.29
N PHE A 120 6.70 9.16 18.10
CA PHE A 120 6.59 10.54 17.63
C PHE A 120 7.30 11.43 18.68
N GLU A 121 8.53 11.76 18.39
CA GLU A 121 9.40 12.50 19.30
C GLU A 121 10.01 13.68 18.55
N LEU A 122 10.07 14.83 19.20
CA LEU A 122 10.77 16.03 18.76
C LEU A 122 11.67 16.51 19.91
N GLU A 123 12.94 16.69 19.63
CA GLU A 123 13.92 17.13 20.60
C GLU A 123 13.93 18.65 20.75
N GLY A 124 14.23 19.13 21.97
CA GLY A 124 14.41 20.55 22.26
C GLY A 124 13.11 21.38 22.27
N VAL A 125 11.95 20.73 22.18
CA VAL A 125 10.66 21.42 22.27
C VAL A 125 10.47 21.97 23.68
N PRO A 126 10.12 23.28 23.84
CA PRO A 126 9.84 23.86 25.13
C PRO A 126 8.75 23.09 25.91
N THR A 127 8.94 22.91 27.20
CA THR A 127 8.05 22.09 28.07
C THR A 127 6.59 22.49 27.99
N GLN A 128 6.29 23.75 27.79
CA GLN A 128 4.92 24.28 27.63
C GLN A 128 4.19 23.73 26.40
N TYR A 129 4.89 23.22 25.38
CA TYR A 129 4.29 22.63 24.17
C TYR A 129 4.37 21.11 24.14
N THR A 130 5.15 20.49 25.03
CA THR A 130 5.39 19.04 25.03
C THR A 130 4.09 18.26 25.21
N GLU A 131 3.24 18.69 26.16
CA GLU A 131 1.98 17.99 26.43
C GLU A 131 0.97 18.13 25.26
N MET A 132 0.91 19.30 24.64
CA MET A 132 0.07 19.51 23.46
C MET A 132 0.54 18.64 22.27
N LEU A 133 1.84 18.54 22.04
CA LEU A 133 2.42 17.70 21.00
C LEU A 133 2.15 16.21 21.27
N ARG A 134 2.31 15.77 22.51
CA ARG A 134 2.06 14.38 22.91
C ARG A 134 0.60 13.99 22.72
N SER A 135 -0.34 14.87 23.09
CA SER A 135 -1.76 14.57 23.06
C SER A 135 -2.37 14.72 21.67
N ARG A 136 -1.97 15.73 20.90
CA ARG A 136 -2.59 16.07 19.60
C ARG A 136 -1.76 15.69 18.38
N GLY A 137 -0.44 15.58 18.51
CA GLY A 137 0.47 15.26 17.42
C GLY A 137 0.13 13.96 16.70
N PRO A 138 -0.03 12.84 17.41
CA PRO A 138 -0.38 11.57 16.78
C PRO A 138 -1.70 11.60 16.01
N ALA A 139 -2.72 12.29 16.52
CA ALA A 139 -4.01 12.41 15.84
C ALA A 139 -3.91 13.24 14.54
N ALA A 140 -3.22 14.38 14.60
CA ALA A 140 -2.97 15.20 13.43
C ALA A 140 -2.16 14.46 12.36
N LEU A 141 -1.15 13.69 12.78
CA LEU A 141 -0.33 12.90 11.88
C LEU A 141 -1.14 11.79 11.19
N ARG A 142 -1.98 11.05 11.94
CA ARG A 142 -2.89 10.05 11.35
C ARG A 142 -3.78 10.68 10.29
N ALA A 143 -4.37 11.83 10.56
CA ALA A 143 -5.24 12.53 9.62
C ALA A 143 -4.50 12.89 8.31
N VAL A 144 -3.24 13.32 8.39
CA VAL A 144 -2.43 13.62 7.20
C VAL A 144 -2.03 12.35 6.45
N LEU A 145 -1.59 11.31 7.15
CA LEU A 145 -1.12 10.07 6.54
C LEU A 145 -2.26 9.27 5.89
N SER A 146 -3.47 9.27 6.46
CA SER A 146 -4.63 8.56 5.90
C SER A 146 -5.19 9.20 4.63
N THR A 147 -4.93 10.47 4.40
CA THR A 147 -5.45 11.22 3.24
C THR A 147 -4.48 11.28 2.06
N ARG A 148 -3.23 10.86 2.23
CA ARG A 148 -2.21 10.90 1.18
C ARG A 148 -1.87 9.51 0.69
N PRO A 149 -1.87 9.28 -0.64
CA PRO A 149 -1.45 7.97 -1.18
C PRO A 149 0.05 7.76 -0.93
N ILE A 150 0.38 6.58 -0.41
CA ILE A 150 1.77 6.14 -0.26
C ILE A 150 2.37 5.68 -1.59
N TYR A 151 1.51 5.22 -2.50
CA TYR A 151 1.91 4.79 -3.84
C TYR A 151 0.76 4.95 -4.83
N THR A 152 1.09 5.35 -6.07
CA THR A 152 0.16 5.44 -7.20
C THR A 152 0.66 4.57 -8.33
N LEU A 153 -0.17 3.66 -8.84
CA LEU A 153 0.13 2.87 -10.02
C LEU A 153 0.16 3.78 -11.25
N LYS A 154 1.29 3.80 -11.93
CA LYS A 154 1.38 4.48 -13.22
C LYS A 154 0.65 3.65 -14.27
N ALA A 155 -0.21 4.28 -15.06
CA ALA A 155 -1.00 3.61 -16.10
C ALA A 155 -0.22 3.43 -17.43
N ASP A 156 1.09 3.20 -17.34
CA ASP A 156 1.99 3.27 -18.50
C ASP A 156 1.91 2.01 -19.39
N ASN A 157 1.31 0.92 -18.89
CA ASN A 157 1.09 -0.29 -19.68
C ASN A 157 -0.31 -0.91 -19.44
N THR A 158 -0.71 -1.82 -20.33
CA THR A 158 -2.03 -2.47 -20.29
C THR A 158 -2.22 -3.31 -19.02
N GLN A 159 -1.16 -3.96 -18.51
CA GLN A 159 -1.22 -4.75 -17.29
C GLN A 159 -1.47 -3.88 -16.05
N GLN A 160 -0.86 -2.71 -15.96
CA GLN A 160 -1.08 -1.77 -14.86
C GLN A 160 -2.48 -1.13 -14.93
N ARG A 161 -3.04 -0.93 -16.13
CA ARG A 161 -4.43 -0.50 -16.29
C ARG A 161 -5.43 -1.57 -15.85
N LEU A 162 -5.17 -2.83 -16.15
CA LEU A 162 -5.97 -3.97 -15.67
C LEU A 162 -5.83 -4.14 -14.14
N ALA A 163 -4.63 -3.97 -13.61
CA ALA A 163 -4.38 -3.99 -12.17
C ALA A 163 -5.18 -2.91 -11.41
N ARG A 164 -5.41 -1.74 -12.01
CA ARG A 164 -6.24 -0.69 -11.41
C ARG A 164 -7.69 -1.11 -11.15
N LEU A 165 -8.21 -2.08 -11.87
CA LEU A 165 -9.63 -2.44 -11.80
C LEU A 165 -9.92 -3.65 -10.92
N THR A 166 -8.92 -4.43 -10.52
CA THR A 166 -9.16 -5.81 -10.07
C THR A 166 -8.32 -6.27 -8.86
N VAL A 167 -7.73 -5.36 -8.07
CA VAL A 167 -7.03 -5.78 -6.85
C VAL A 167 -8.05 -6.32 -5.83
N ARG A 168 -7.87 -7.57 -5.43
CA ARG A 168 -8.70 -8.29 -4.47
C ARG A 168 -8.15 -8.17 -3.05
N ASP A 169 -6.84 -8.33 -2.91
CA ASP A 169 -6.20 -8.45 -1.60
C ASP A 169 -4.74 -7.97 -1.67
N VAL A 170 -4.29 -7.40 -0.56
CA VAL A 170 -2.90 -6.96 -0.38
C VAL A 170 -2.40 -7.56 0.93
N ARG A 171 -1.37 -8.41 0.88
CA ARG A 171 -0.80 -9.07 2.06
C ARG A 171 0.71 -9.17 1.97
N VAL A 172 1.34 -9.19 3.13
CA VAL A 172 2.76 -9.53 3.26
C VAL A 172 2.91 -11.03 3.46
N VAL A 173 3.63 -11.69 2.57
CA VAL A 173 3.88 -13.13 2.61
C VAL A 173 5.32 -13.40 2.16
N ASN A 174 6.09 -14.14 2.95
CA ASN A 174 7.50 -14.46 2.68
C ASN A 174 8.37 -13.21 2.43
N GLY A 175 8.21 -12.18 3.23
CA GLY A 175 8.98 -10.92 3.12
C GLY A 175 8.68 -10.10 1.87
N LYS A 176 7.53 -10.36 1.21
CA LYS A 176 7.09 -9.62 0.02
C LYS A 176 5.66 -9.14 0.18
N LEU A 177 5.39 -7.95 -0.32
CA LEU A 177 4.03 -7.44 -0.47
C LEU A 177 3.39 -8.09 -1.70
N ARG A 178 2.44 -8.98 -1.48
CA ARG A 178 1.68 -9.64 -2.54
C ARG A 178 0.38 -8.89 -2.79
N VAL A 179 0.19 -8.46 -4.03
CA VAL A 179 -1.04 -7.85 -4.52
C VAL A 179 -1.73 -8.86 -5.41
N SER A 180 -2.88 -9.38 -4.98
CA SER A 180 -3.68 -10.37 -5.70
C SER A 180 -4.79 -9.69 -6.49
N PHE A 181 -5.02 -10.15 -7.72
CA PHE A 181 -6.04 -9.59 -8.60
C PHE A 181 -7.22 -10.55 -8.76
N VAL A 182 -8.41 -9.99 -8.99
CA VAL A 182 -9.59 -10.78 -9.38
C VAL A 182 -9.54 -11.02 -10.89
N SER A 183 -9.74 -12.26 -11.32
CA SER A 183 -9.95 -12.55 -12.74
C SER A 183 -11.22 -11.85 -13.22
N PRO A 184 -11.24 -11.17 -14.38
CA PRO A 184 -12.42 -10.42 -14.86
C PRO A 184 -13.58 -11.31 -15.36
N THR A 185 -13.64 -12.56 -14.92
CA THR A 185 -14.72 -13.50 -15.26
C THR A 185 -15.44 -13.95 -14.00
N GLN A 186 -16.42 -13.19 -13.59
CA GLN A 186 -17.69 -13.67 -13.05
C GLN A 186 -18.75 -12.61 -13.25
#